data_a81c47b0842425fab4102640b92c7424
#
_entry.id   a81c47b0842425fab4102640b92c7424
#
_cell.length_a   1.000
_cell.length_b   1.000
_cell.length_c   1.000
_cell.angle_alpha   90.00
_cell.angle_beta   90.00
_cell.angle_gamma   90.00
#
_symmetry.space_group_name_H-M   'P 1'
#
loop_
_entity.id
_entity.type
_entity.pdbx_description
1 polymer ?
#
loop_
_entity_poly.entity_id
_entity_poly.type
_entity_poly.pdbx_seq_one_letter_code
_entity_poly.pdbx_strand_id
1 'polypeptide(L)'
;MFLNRCAPAQTSRHAPFLPIKVSWQIKSAPPLDNDLVFRFNSGFLVLRRTWLLALSRNHHFIPQCYLRMFAQGKGKKSKIYCCDLLDGKTYTTLVRNVGARRDFNKIEAEGQSPDALETAYSKFETPLSEALRRIDARQNIEDFEDLVYVLNLMALMATRHPRNRSSISQFLEQVYRVQAQNLTASKQRYENAFRNAEAMGHITKSSADVSYERARDFVEKGNYSIEVHQNMLIELELEGMNDVLDTMALRKWSLLIASDQSGYFVTSDNPVCLIPVRPLKAPFTSVGHGMSDTSVLFPLSKHLVLVGLYAGKREVRSLDKLEVANINAAIIAHAQRQVYSYSESFSYTKNGEIEFGTSLHSDPEERRS
;
A
#
# COMPACT_ATOMS: atom_id res chain seq x y z
N MET A 1 -0.51 19.17 60.96
CA MET A 1 -0.18 17.96 61.76
C MET A 1 -0.94 16.79 61.14
N PHE A 2 -0.24 15.73 60.79
CA PHE A 2 -0.63 14.46 60.21
C PHE A 2 -1.01 14.41 58.72
N LEU A 3 0.03 14.07 57.99
CA LEU A 3 0.05 13.31 56.74
C LEU A 3 -0.66 11.95 56.92
N ASN A 4 -1.50 11.55 55.97
CA ASN A 4 -1.74 10.15 55.73
C ASN A 4 -1.71 9.87 54.23
N ARG A 5 -0.82 8.93 53.90
CA ARG A 5 -0.51 8.43 52.58
C ARG A 5 -1.68 7.59 52.02
N CYS A 6 -2.16 7.91 50.85
CA CYS A 6 -2.89 6.96 50.02
C CYS A 6 -1.90 6.29 49.05
N ALA A 7 -1.86 4.97 49.10
CA ALA A 7 -1.08 4.11 48.21
C ALA A 7 -1.61 4.20 46.77
N PRO A 8 -0.74 4.11 45.75
CA PRO A 8 -1.18 4.13 44.38
C PRO A 8 -1.86 2.80 44.03
N ALA A 9 -3.03 2.89 43.44
CA ALA A 9 -3.76 1.79 42.85
C ALA A 9 -2.86 1.04 41.85
N GLN A 10 -2.83 -0.28 41.95
CA GLN A 10 -2.19 -1.18 41.01
C GLN A 10 -2.76 -0.96 39.62
N THR A 11 -1.98 -0.35 38.74
CA THR A 11 -2.24 -0.32 37.30
C THR A 11 -2.06 -1.75 36.79
N SER A 12 -3.14 -2.33 36.30
CA SER A 12 -3.13 -3.55 35.53
C SER A 12 -2.12 -3.41 34.38
N ARG A 13 -1.07 -4.22 34.41
CA ARG A 13 -0.09 -4.34 33.34
C ARG A 13 -0.81 -4.88 32.11
N HIS A 14 -1.20 -4.00 31.20
CA HIS A 14 -1.44 -4.40 29.82
C HIS A 14 -0.09 -4.86 29.28
N ALA A 15 0.01 -6.14 28.92
CA ALA A 15 1.16 -6.65 28.19
C ALA A 15 1.34 -5.81 26.92
N PRO A 16 2.57 -5.36 26.59
CA PRO A 16 2.79 -4.60 25.39
C PRO A 16 2.49 -5.52 24.19
N PHE A 17 1.52 -5.12 23.37
CA PHE A 17 1.33 -5.67 22.05
C PHE A 17 2.62 -5.44 21.25
N LEU A 18 3.43 -6.46 21.08
CA LEU A 18 4.53 -6.43 20.13
C LEU A 18 3.94 -6.70 18.74
N PRO A 19 3.91 -5.73 17.83
CA PRO A 19 3.53 -5.99 16.45
C PRO A 19 4.55 -6.97 15.84
N ILE A 20 4.06 -7.97 15.11
CA ILE A 20 4.91 -8.79 14.25
C ILE A 20 5.38 -7.86 13.13
N LYS A 21 6.56 -7.28 13.31
CA LYS A 21 7.19 -6.48 12.24
C LYS A 21 7.73 -7.44 11.20
N VAL A 22 7.14 -7.46 10.03
CA VAL A 22 7.79 -7.99 8.84
C VAL A 22 8.76 -6.92 8.38
N SER A 23 10.02 -6.99 8.81
CA SER A 23 11.03 -6.07 8.32
C SER A 23 11.60 -6.57 6.99
N TRP A 24 11.38 -5.80 5.96
CA TRP A 24 11.96 -5.99 4.65
C TRP A 24 13.30 -5.24 4.64
N GLN A 25 14.42 -5.94 4.67
CA GLN A 25 15.72 -5.32 4.48
C GLN A 25 16.33 -5.84 3.20
N ILE A 26 16.44 -4.95 2.21
CA ILE A 26 17.35 -5.15 1.08
C ILE A 26 18.72 -4.71 1.60
N LYS A 27 19.54 -5.64 2.07
CA LYS A 27 20.93 -5.31 2.35
C LYS A 27 21.66 -5.18 1.02
N SER A 28 22.23 -4.01 0.75
CA SER A 28 23.37 -3.87 -0.15
C SER A 28 24.50 -4.70 0.48
N ALA A 29 24.70 -5.90 -0.03
CA ALA A 29 25.64 -6.85 0.55
C ALA A 29 27.08 -6.46 0.24
N PRO A 30 28.03 -6.72 1.17
CA PRO A 30 29.38 -7.05 0.79
C PRO A 30 29.35 -8.42 0.04
N PRO A 31 30.25 -8.65 -0.91
CA PRO A 31 30.17 -9.78 -1.82
C PRO A 31 30.48 -11.06 -1.08
N LEU A 32 29.49 -11.86 -0.65
CA LEU A 32 29.63 -13.28 -0.35
C LEU A 32 28.44 -13.96 0.36
N ASP A 33 27.27 -13.29 0.57
CA ASP A 33 26.07 -14.03 1.04
C ASP A 33 24.82 -13.51 0.32
N ASN A 34 24.37 -14.29 -0.67
CA ASN A 34 23.24 -13.99 -1.59
C ASN A 34 21.88 -14.36 -1.01
N ASP A 35 21.63 -14.16 0.27
CA ASP A 35 20.37 -14.55 0.91
C ASP A 35 19.54 -13.31 1.30
N LEU A 36 18.30 -13.22 0.79
CA LEU A 36 17.28 -12.31 1.28
C LEU A 36 16.76 -12.84 2.62
N VAL A 37 16.97 -12.09 3.70
CA VAL A 37 16.56 -12.48 5.04
C VAL A 37 15.29 -11.70 5.42
N PHE A 38 14.19 -12.44 5.61
CA PHE A 38 12.95 -11.91 6.17
C PHE A 38 12.88 -12.25 7.64
N ARG A 39 12.63 -11.25 8.48
CA ARG A 39 12.53 -11.45 9.93
C ARG A 39 11.05 -11.54 10.33
N PHE A 40 10.66 -12.71 10.84
CA PHE A 40 9.39 -12.93 11.52
C PHE A 40 9.67 -13.14 13.00
N ASN A 41 8.70 -12.89 13.89
CA ASN A 41 8.86 -13.16 15.33
C ASN A 41 9.12 -14.66 15.66
N SER A 42 8.83 -15.57 14.71
CA SER A 42 9.05 -17.02 14.83
C SER A 42 10.30 -17.53 14.13
N GLY A 43 11.14 -16.66 13.52
CA GLY A 43 12.35 -17.10 12.83
C GLY A 43 12.75 -16.25 11.62
N PHE A 44 13.83 -16.68 10.95
CA PHE A 44 14.35 -16.05 9.74
C PHE A 44 13.94 -16.87 8.52
N LEU A 45 13.39 -16.22 7.49
CA LEU A 45 13.23 -16.83 6.18
C LEU A 45 14.44 -16.46 5.31
N VAL A 46 15.29 -17.46 5.01
CA VAL A 46 16.45 -17.30 4.14
C VAL A 46 16.10 -17.81 2.74
N LEU A 47 16.12 -16.93 1.73
CA LEU A 47 15.89 -17.31 0.34
C LEU A 47 17.20 -17.75 -0.30
N ARG A 48 17.37 -19.06 -0.49
CA ARG A 48 18.50 -19.61 -1.23
C ARG A 48 18.23 -19.67 -2.74
N ARG A 49 19.28 -19.47 -3.52
CA ARG A 49 19.28 -19.49 -4.99
C ARG A 49 18.64 -20.78 -5.54
N THR A 50 17.51 -20.69 -6.18
CA THR A 50 16.91 -21.78 -6.96
C THR A 50 16.68 -21.34 -8.40
N TRP A 51 17.21 -22.11 -9.29
CA TRP A 51 17.18 -22.25 -10.74
C TRP A 51 16.08 -21.50 -11.52
N LEU A 52 16.47 -21.05 -12.73
CA LEU A 52 15.71 -20.40 -13.80
C LEU A 52 14.30 -21.04 -13.98
N LEU A 53 13.30 -20.46 -13.35
CA LEU A 53 11.92 -20.55 -13.78
C LEU A 53 11.64 -19.33 -14.68
N ALA A 54 10.81 -19.51 -15.70
CA ALA A 54 10.41 -18.43 -16.60
C ALA A 54 9.92 -17.23 -15.77
N LEU A 55 10.65 -16.10 -15.90
CA LEU A 55 10.38 -14.87 -15.17
C LEU A 55 8.97 -14.39 -15.49
N SER A 56 8.10 -14.32 -14.49
CA SER A 56 6.78 -13.70 -14.65
C SER A 56 6.98 -12.19 -14.80
N ARG A 57 6.54 -11.61 -15.93
CA ARG A 57 6.63 -10.17 -16.16
C ARG A 57 5.40 -9.40 -15.68
N ASN A 58 4.34 -10.10 -15.27
CA ASN A 58 3.09 -9.48 -14.82
C ASN A 58 3.03 -9.57 -13.29
N HIS A 59 3.49 -8.52 -12.61
CA HIS A 59 3.61 -8.45 -11.17
C HIS A 59 2.33 -7.84 -10.57
N HIS A 60 1.74 -8.53 -9.59
CA HIS A 60 0.53 -8.06 -8.93
C HIS A 60 0.86 -7.05 -7.83
N PHE A 61 0.31 -5.82 -7.92
CA PHE A 61 0.34 -4.86 -6.83
C PHE A 61 -0.83 -5.07 -5.84
N ILE A 62 -1.88 -5.80 -6.27
CA ILE A 62 -2.94 -6.33 -5.40
C ILE A 62 -2.83 -7.85 -5.38
N PRO A 63 -2.65 -8.49 -4.21
CA PRO A 63 -2.53 -9.94 -4.11
C PRO A 63 -3.74 -10.67 -4.70
N GLN A 64 -3.48 -11.71 -5.51
CA GLN A 64 -4.57 -12.48 -6.11
C GLN A 64 -5.43 -13.21 -5.07
N CYS A 65 -4.84 -13.66 -3.95
CA CYS A 65 -5.58 -14.31 -2.86
C CYS A 65 -6.64 -13.37 -2.26
N TYR A 66 -6.34 -12.07 -2.16
CA TYR A 66 -7.28 -11.05 -1.72
C TYR A 66 -8.39 -10.81 -2.77
N LEU A 67 -8.05 -10.59 -4.03
CA LEU A 67 -9.06 -10.37 -5.09
C LEU A 67 -10.02 -11.56 -5.25
N ARG A 68 -9.59 -12.78 -4.95
CA ARG A 68 -10.47 -13.97 -4.97
C ARG A 68 -11.57 -13.92 -3.93
N MET A 69 -11.45 -13.10 -2.86
CA MET A 69 -12.52 -12.89 -1.88
C MET A 69 -13.72 -12.13 -2.47
N PHE A 70 -13.54 -11.49 -3.63
CA PHE A 70 -14.57 -10.76 -4.39
C PHE A 70 -14.90 -11.41 -5.74
N ALA A 71 -14.43 -12.62 -5.96
CA ALA A 71 -14.56 -13.28 -7.25
C ALA A 71 -15.54 -14.46 -7.22
N GLN A 72 -16.07 -14.80 -8.40
CA GLN A 72 -16.84 -16.01 -8.62
C GLN A 72 -15.92 -17.19 -8.97
N GLY A 73 -16.29 -18.39 -8.56
CA GLY A 73 -15.53 -19.59 -8.82
C GLY A 73 -14.38 -19.80 -7.85
N LYS A 74 -13.47 -20.73 -8.16
CA LYS A 74 -12.37 -21.12 -7.26
C LYS A 74 -11.03 -21.19 -7.99
N GLY A 75 -9.95 -20.90 -7.26
CA GLY A 75 -8.58 -21.08 -7.72
C GLY A 75 -8.22 -20.22 -8.93
N LYS A 76 -7.48 -20.79 -9.89
CA LYS A 76 -6.99 -20.08 -11.08
C LYS A 76 -8.09 -19.71 -12.09
N LYS A 77 -9.29 -20.29 -11.96
CA LYS A 77 -10.46 -20.03 -12.83
C LYS A 77 -11.39 -18.97 -12.23
N SER A 78 -11.07 -18.39 -11.08
CA SER A 78 -11.87 -17.34 -10.46
C SER A 78 -12.01 -16.14 -11.38
N LYS A 79 -13.23 -15.66 -11.55
CA LYS A 79 -13.59 -14.48 -12.37
C LYS A 79 -14.09 -13.37 -11.48
N ILE A 80 -13.76 -12.15 -11.82
CA ILE A 80 -14.15 -10.94 -11.11
C ILE A 80 -14.77 -9.95 -12.09
N TYR A 81 -15.84 -9.28 -11.67
CA TYR A 81 -16.42 -8.16 -12.41
C TYR A 81 -15.58 -6.91 -12.17
N CYS A 82 -15.27 -6.19 -13.21
CA CYS A 82 -14.42 -5.01 -13.20
C CYS A 82 -15.13 -3.82 -13.85
N CYS A 83 -15.14 -2.69 -13.16
CA CYS A 83 -15.51 -1.39 -13.71
C CYS A 83 -14.25 -0.55 -13.88
N ASP A 84 -13.87 -0.20 -15.10
CA ASP A 84 -12.80 0.74 -15.39
C ASP A 84 -13.39 2.16 -15.42
N LEU A 85 -13.08 2.92 -14.37
CA LEU A 85 -13.67 4.23 -14.14
C LEU A 85 -13.19 5.31 -15.12
N LEU A 86 -11.99 5.11 -15.71
CA LEU A 86 -11.43 6.07 -16.67
C LEU A 86 -11.98 5.81 -18.09
N ASP A 87 -12.06 4.54 -18.46
CA ASP A 87 -12.53 4.15 -19.80
C ASP A 87 -14.05 4.00 -19.87
N GLY A 88 -14.75 4.04 -18.72
CA GLY A 88 -16.20 3.82 -18.63
C GLY A 88 -16.63 2.41 -19.06
N LYS A 89 -15.72 1.42 -18.98
CA LYS A 89 -15.96 0.05 -19.44
C LYS A 89 -16.17 -0.91 -18.27
N THR A 90 -17.09 -1.83 -18.46
CA THR A 90 -17.30 -2.95 -17.54
C THR A 90 -17.07 -4.28 -18.25
N TYR A 91 -16.47 -5.22 -17.53
CA TYR A 91 -16.22 -6.56 -18.07
C TYR A 91 -15.96 -7.56 -16.93
N THR A 92 -16.18 -8.84 -17.22
CA THR A 92 -15.79 -9.94 -16.34
C THR A 92 -14.53 -10.60 -16.86
N THR A 93 -13.51 -10.74 -16.01
CA THR A 93 -12.24 -11.33 -16.39
C THR A 93 -11.70 -12.25 -15.31
N LEU A 94 -10.62 -12.97 -15.61
CA LEU A 94 -9.92 -13.78 -14.60
C LEU A 94 -9.19 -12.86 -13.61
N VAL A 95 -9.19 -13.21 -12.31
CA VAL A 95 -8.49 -12.47 -11.26
C VAL A 95 -7.02 -12.19 -11.61
N ARG A 96 -6.35 -13.13 -12.27
CA ARG A 96 -4.94 -12.95 -12.68
C ARG A 96 -4.71 -11.81 -13.70
N ASN A 97 -5.75 -11.29 -14.32
CA ASN A 97 -5.65 -10.26 -15.36
C ASN A 97 -5.81 -8.83 -14.80
N VAL A 98 -6.12 -8.69 -13.52
CA VAL A 98 -6.35 -7.39 -12.86
C VAL A 98 -5.42 -7.18 -11.67
N GLY A 99 -5.26 -5.94 -11.22
CA GLY A 99 -4.40 -5.60 -10.09
C GLY A 99 -2.90 -5.88 -10.33
N ALA A 100 -2.47 -5.86 -11.60
CA ALA A 100 -1.10 -6.19 -11.98
C ALA A 100 -0.52 -5.17 -12.96
N ARG A 101 0.81 -5.02 -12.92
CA ARG A 101 1.58 -4.19 -13.85
C ARG A 101 2.87 -4.89 -14.23
N ARG A 102 3.28 -4.72 -15.51
CA ARG A 102 4.51 -5.33 -16.01
C ARG A 102 5.72 -4.83 -15.24
N ASP A 103 6.59 -5.77 -14.86
CA ASP A 103 7.89 -5.56 -14.21
C ASP A 103 7.82 -4.67 -12.92
N PHE A 104 6.62 -4.55 -12.28
CA PHE A 104 6.37 -3.62 -11.17
C PHE A 104 7.23 -3.89 -9.93
N ASN A 105 7.49 -5.15 -9.61
CA ASN A 105 8.30 -5.56 -8.46
C ASN A 105 9.70 -6.05 -8.84
N LYS A 106 10.13 -5.79 -10.11
CA LYS A 106 11.46 -6.16 -10.56
C LYS A 106 12.52 -5.36 -9.79
N ILE A 107 13.52 -6.05 -9.25
CA ILE A 107 14.69 -5.42 -8.63
C ILE A 107 15.91 -5.63 -9.51
N GLU A 108 16.82 -4.64 -9.51
CA GLU A 108 18.08 -4.65 -10.24
C GLU A 108 19.21 -4.51 -9.23
N ALA A 109 19.60 -5.62 -8.60
CA ALA A 109 20.69 -5.67 -7.64
C ALA A 109 21.64 -6.81 -8.00
N GLU A 110 22.94 -6.56 -7.89
CA GLU A 110 23.97 -7.55 -8.18
C GLU A 110 23.78 -8.78 -7.25
N GLY A 111 23.83 -9.97 -7.83
CA GLY A 111 23.65 -11.21 -7.10
C GLY A 111 22.21 -11.55 -6.67
N GLN A 112 21.21 -10.69 -6.94
CA GLN A 112 19.81 -10.91 -6.60
C GLN A 112 19.01 -11.37 -7.84
N SER A 113 17.99 -12.22 -7.61
CA SER A 113 17.02 -12.51 -8.67
C SER A 113 16.13 -11.29 -8.92
N PRO A 114 15.90 -10.90 -10.18
CA PRO A 114 14.96 -9.83 -10.49
C PRO A 114 13.55 -10.03 -9.89
N ASP A 115 13.13 -11.28 -9.65
CA ASP A 115 11.84 -11.67 -9.10
C ASP A 115 11.89 -12.00 -7.59
N ALA A 116 12.94 -11.58 -6.88
CA ALA A 116 13.10 -11.88 -5.45
C ALA A 116 11.91 -11.38 -4.62
N LEU A 117 11.38 -10.19 -4.92
CA LEU A 117 10.20 -9.63 -4.26
C LEU A 117 8.91 -10.44 -4.58
N GLU A 118 8.70 -10.84 -5.82
CA GLU A 118 7.56 -11.68 -6.20
C GLU A 118 7.60 -13.01 -5.44
N THR A 119 8.78 -13.60 -5.32
CA THR A 119 8.97 -14.84 -4.54
C THR A 119 8.63 -14.63 -3.06
N ALA A 120 9.02 -13.51 -2.49
CA ALA A 120 8.73 -13.16 -1.11
C ALA A 120 7.23 -12.93 -0.88
N TYR A 121 6.58 -12.15 -1.75
CA TYR A 121 5.14 -11.92 -1.68
C TYR A 121 4.34 -13.21 -1.85
N SER A 122 4.72 -14.09 -2.75
CA SER A 122 4.08 -15.40 -2.93
C SER A 122 4.09 -16.26 -1.65
N LYS A 123 5.18 -16.20 -0.87
CA LYS A 123 5.27 -16.89 0.42
C LYS A 123 4.35 -16.27 1.48
N PHE A 124 4.21 -14.95 1.48
CA PHE A 124 3.27 -14.25 2.36
C PHE A 124 1.81 -14.52 1.98
N GLU A 125 1.49 -14.64 0.69
CA GLU A 125 0.12 -14.86 0.21
C GLU A 125 -0.47 -16.21 0.66
N THR A 126 0.32 -17.23 0.92
CA THR A 126 -0.18 -18.55 1.34
C THR A 126 -0.87 -18.48 2.70
N PRO A 127 -0.22 -18.10 3.82
CA PRO A 127 -0.86 -17.99 5.12
C PRO A 127 -1.93 -16.88 5.15
N LEU A 128 -1.71 -15.78 4.42
CA LEU A 128 -2.72 -14.73 4.26
C LEU A 128 -4.03 -15.27 3.65
N SER A 129 -3.93 -16.09 2.59
CA SER A 129 -5.10 -16.70 1.95
C SER A 129 -5.90 -17.59 2.90
N GLU A 130 -5.22 -18.27 3.83
CA GLU A 130 -5.86 -19.07 4.87
C GLU A 130 -6.52 -18.20 5.94
N ALA A 131 -5.85 -17.14 6.40
CA ALA A 131 -6.39 -16.17 7.34
C ALA A 131 -7.67 -15.52 6.78
N LEU A 132 -7.63 -15.01 5.56
CA LEU A 132 -8.81 -14.40 4.91
C LEU A 132 -9.98 -15.38 4.83
N ARG A 133 -9.75 -16.65 4.48
CA ARG A 133 -10.81 -17.66 4.42
C ARG A 133 -11.38 -18.02 5.80
N ARG A 134 -10.54 -18.08 6.84
CA ARG A 134 -11.02 -18.33 8.21
C ARG A 134 -11.89 -17.19 8.69
N ILE A 135 -11.45 -15.94 8.49
CA ILE A 135 -12.22 -14.74 8.87
C ILE A 135 -13.55 -14.70 8.11
N ASP A 136 -13.54 -14.93 6.80
CA ASP A 136 -14.76 -14.91 5.98
C ASP A 136 -15.76 -16.00 6.39
N ALA A 137 -15.30 -17.23 6.63
CA ALA A 137 -16.14 -18.35 7.05
C ALA A 137 -16.74 -18.17 8.44
N ARG A 138 -16.00 -17.55 9.38
CA ARG A 138 -16.46 -17.31 10.75
C ARG A 138 -17.21 -16.00 10.91
N GLN A 139 -17.09 -15.10 9.94
CA GLN A 139 -17.58 -13.71 10.05
C GLN A 139 -17.09 -13.02 11.34
N ASN A 140 -15.89 -13.37 11.76
CA ASN A 140 -15.25 -12.87 12.97
C ASN A 140 -13.73 -13.00 12.89
N ILE A 141 -13.00 -12.15 13.64
CA ILE A 141 -11.56 -12.23 13.80
C ILE A 141 -11.27 -12.69 15.22
N GLU A 142 -11.20 -14.00 15.42
CA GLU A 142 -10.96 -14.63 16.72
C GLU A 142 -9.46 -14.76 17.00
N ASP A 143 -8.69 -15.03 15.95
CA ASP A 143 -7.26 -15.24 16.05
C ASP A 143 -6.51 -13.93 15.81
N PHE A 144 -5.64 -13.58 16.74
CA PHE A 144 -4.79 -12.40 16.61
C PHE A 144 -3.80 -12.52 15.44
N GLU A 145 -3.34 -13.73 15.14
CA GLU A 145 -2.44 -13.96 14.01
C GLU A 145 -3.14 -13.66 12.68
N ASP A 146 -4.41 -14.01 12.54
CA ASP A 146 -5.22 -13.68 11.36
C ASP A 146 -5.33 -12.15 11.17
N LEU A 147 -5.56 -11.40 12.26
CA LEU A 147 -5.56 -9.93 12.20
C LEU A 147 -4.20 -9.39 11.76
N VAL A 148 -3.11 -9.96 12.26
CA VAL A 148 -1.75 -9.53 11.89
C VAL A 148 -1.52 -9.73 10.39
N TYR A 149 -1.91 -10.85 9.78
CA TYR A 149 -1.82 -11.04 8.33
C TYR A 149 -2.63 -10.00 7.57
N VAL A 150 -3.83 -9.66 8.03
CA VAL A 150 -4.67 -8.64 7.42
C VAL A 150 -4.03 -7.25 7.53
N LEU A 151 -3.51 -6.87 8.69
CA LEU A 151 -2.86 -5.57 8.88
C LEU A 151 -1.59 -5.43 8.01
N ASN A 152 -0.81 -6.50 7.86
CA ASN A 152 0.34 -6.52 6.95
C ASN A 152 -0.11 -6.37 5.48
N LEU A 153 -1.18 -7.05 5.07
CA LEU A 153 -1.78 -6.86 3.75
C LEU A 153 -2.19 -5.41 3.52
N MET A 154 -2.89 -4.81 4.49
CA MET A 154 -3.34 -3.42 4.40
C MET A 154 -2.16 -2.45 4.31
N ALA A 155 -1.14 -2.61 5.15
CA ALA A 155 0.06 -1.77 5.11
C ALA A 155 0.79 -1.89 3.76
N LEU A 156 0.94 -3.13 3.25
CA LEU A 156 1.51 -3.39 1.94
C LEU A 156 0.72 -2.70 0.81
N MET A 157 -0.61 -2.78 0.83
CA MET A 157 -1.45 -2.19 -0.22
C MET A 157 -1.56 -0.67 -0.10
N ALA A 158 -1.47 -0.09 1.10
CA ALA A 158 -1.48 1.35 1.31
C ALA A 158 -0.21 2.02 0.75
N THR A 159 0.93 1.34 0.77
CA THR A 159 2.20 1.89 0.30
C THR A 159 2.51 1.51 -1.15
N ARG A 160 2.24 0.26 -1.54
CA ARG A 160 2.60 -0.33 -2.82
C ARG A 160 1.52 -0.13 -3.90
N HIS A 161 1.29 1.11 -4.27
CA HIS A 161 0.36 1.44 -5.36
C HIS A 161 1.09 2.15 -6.51
N PRO A 162 0.81 1.85 -7.79
CA PRO A 162 1.49 2.47 -8.93
C PRO A 162 1.45 4.00 -8.91
N ARG A 163 0.33 4.60 -8.46
CA ARG A 163 0.20 6.05 -8.34
C ARG A 163 1.10 6.61 -7.25
N ASN A 164 1.19 5.94 -6.07
CA ASN A 164 2.07 6.36 -4.99
C ASN A 164 3.52 6.38 -5.46
N ARG A 165 3.94 5.31 -6.15
CA ARG A 165 5.28 5.23 -6.75
C ARG A 165 5.54 6.36 -7.73
N SER A 166 4.58 6.66 -8.63
CA SER A 166 4.70 7.78 -9.56
C SER A 166 4.77 9.13 -8.84
N SER A 167 3.95 9.34 -7.80
CA SER A 167 3.96 10.58 -7.01
C SER A 167 5.27 10.78 -6.27
N ILE A 168 5.82 9.72 -5.66
CA ILE A 168 7.12 9.75 -4.98
C ILE A 168 8.23 10.04 -6.00
N SER A 169 8.20 9.38 -7.18
CA SER A 169 9.17 9.62 -8.25
C SER A 169 9.16 11.09 -8.70
N GLN A 170 7.98 11.65 -8.95
CA GLN A 170 7.84 13.07 -9.35
C GLN A 170 8.33 14.03 -8.26
N PHE A 171 8.00 13.74 -7.00
CA PHE A 171 8.50 14.54 -5.86
C PHE A 171 10.02 14.51 -5.77
N LEU A 172 10.63 13.33 -5.86
CA LEU A 172 12.09 13.18 -5.83
C LEU A 172 12.76 13.87 -7.04
N GLU A 173 12.16 13.76 -8.23
CA GLU A 173 12.62 14.51 -9.40
C GLU A 173 12.70 16.01 -9.13
N GLN A 174 11.65 16.59 -8.54
CA GLN A 174 11.62 18.02 -8.17
C GLN A 174 12.70 18.35 -7.13
N VAL A 175 12.85 17.52 -6.10
CA VAL A 175 13.89 17.70 -5.05
C VAL A 175 15.29 17.68 -5.69
N TYR A 176 15.58 16.70 -6.53
CA TYR A 176 16.90 16.61 -7.20
C TYR A 176 17.13 17.78 -8.16
N ARG A 177 16.10 18.26 -8.84
CA ARG A 177 16.20 19.46 -9.70
C ARG A 177 16.56 20.71 -8.88
N VAL A 178 15.90 20.92 -7.74
CA VAL A 178 16.25 22.02 -6.82
C VAL A 178 17.65 21.84 -6.23
N GLN A 179 18.05 20.63 -5.90
CA GLN A 179 19.41 20.34 -5.44
C GLN A 179 20.47 20.67 -6.51
N ALA A 180 20.24 20.30 -7.78
CA ALA A 180 21.14 20.61 -8.88
C ALA A 180 21.28 22.13 -9.06
N GLN A 181 20.18 22.89 -9.00
CA GLN A 181 20.20 24.35 -9.06
C GLN A 181 20.99 24.96 -7.87
N ASN A 182 20.77 24.48 -6.65
CA ASN A 182 21.50 24.92 -5.47
C ASN A 182 22.99 24.60 -5.55
N LEU A 183 23.35 23.45 -6.10
CA LEU A 183 24.74 23.02 -6.29
C LEU A 183 25.48 23.96 -7.24
N THR A 184 24.84 24.36 -8.33
CA THR A 184 25.40 25.22 -9.36
C THR A 184 25.18 26.71 -9.12
N ALA A 185 24.56 27.10 -7.99
CA ALA A 185 24.31 28.50 -7.65
C ALA A 185 25.57 29.33 -7.43
N SER A 186 26.72 28.70 -7.06
CA SER A 186 28.04 29.35 -7.01
C SER A 186 29.16 28.36 -7.24
N LYS A 187 30.28 28.87 -7.80
CA LYS A 187 31.48 28.07 -8.03
C LYS A 187 32.00 27.40 -6.76
N GLN A 188 32.00 28.13 -5.66
CA GLN A 188 32.47 27.60 -4.36
C GLN A 188 31.62 26.42 -3.86
N ARG A 189 30.28 26.47 -4.02
CA ARG A 189 29.38 25.36 -3.65
C ARG A 189 29.65 24.15 -4.53
N TYR A 190 29.76 24.33 -5.83
CA TYR A 190 30.07 23.29 -6.79
C TYR A 190 31.38 22.57 -6.47
N GLU A 191 32.48 23.32 -6.28
CA GLU A 191 33.79 22.76 -5.97
C GLU A 191 33.86 22.06 -4.63
N ASN A 192 33.13 22.59 -3.61
CA ASN A 192 33.01 21.94 -2.30
C ASN A 192 32.26 20.61 -2.38
N ALA A 193 31.13 20.60 -3.07
CA ALA A 193 30.33 19.39 -3.23
C ALA A 193 31.11 18.32 -4.03
N PHE A 194 31.86 18.77 -5.05
CA PHE A 194 32.69 17.90 -5.86
C PHE A 194 33.80 17.23 -5.03
N ARG A 195 34.53 18.04 -4.22
CA ARG A 195 35.56 17.53 -3.31
C ARG A 195 34.98 16.54 -2.27
N ASN A 196 33.81 16.82 -1.72
CA ASN A 196 33.15 15.92 -0.78
C ASN A 196 32.77 14.60 -1.45
N ALA A 197 32.19 14.63 -2.67
CA ALA A 197 31.83 13.42 -3.41
C ALA A 197 33.06 12.58 -3.79
N GLU A 198 34.18 13.22 -4.14
CA GLU A 198 35.49 12.55 -4.39
C GLU A 198 36.03 11.91 -3.10
N ALA A 199 36.00 12.64 -1.97
CA ALA A 199 36.44 12.13 -0.67
C ALA A 199 35.61 10.93 -0.17
N MET A 200 34.32 10.89 -0.53
CA MET A 200 33.42 9.78 -0.23
C MET A 200 33.52 8.61 -1.25
N GLY A 201 34.31 8.75 -2.29
CA GLY A 201 34.48 7.73 -3.33
C GLY A 201 33.29 7.61 -4.30
N HIS A 202 32.37 8.59 -4.29
CA HIS A 202 31.21 8.59 -5.19
C HIS A 202 31.55 8.99 -6.63
N ILE A 203 32.65 9.69 -6.83
CA ILE A 203 33.16 10.08 -8.14
C ILE A 203 34.68 9.81 -8.23
N THR A 204 35.16 9.48 -9.42
CA THR A 204 36.59 9.33 -9.70
C THR A 204 37.12 10.55 -10.45
N LYS A 205 38.41 10.86 -10.32
CA LYS A 205 39.03 12.00 -11.00
C LYS A 205 38.82 12.00 -12.52
N SER A 206 38.70 10.82 -13.14
CA SER A 206 38.51 10.70 -14.60
C SER A 206 37.07 11.02 -15.05
N SER A 207 36.09 10.96 -14.16
CA SER A 207 34.67 11.35 -14.42
C SER A 207 34.40 12.83 -14.19
N ALA A 208 35.42 13.58 -13.79
CA ALA A 208 35.31 14.84 -13.10
C ALA A 208 35.68 16.09 -13.91
N ASP A 209 35.94 15.99 -15.21
CA ASP A 209 36.32 17.13 -16.03
C ASP A 209 35.15 18.01 -16.51
N VAL A 210 34.10 18.14 -15.67
CA VAL A 210 33.02 19.07 -15.94
C VAL A 210 33.32 20.37 -15.20
N SER A 211 33.67 21.44 -15.92
CA SER A 211 33.85 22.75 -15.30
C SER A 211 32.55 23.28 -14.69
N TYR A 212 32.64 24.14 -13.68
CA TYR A 212 31.49 24.79 -13.07
C TYR A 212 30.62 25.49 -14.12
N GLU A 213 31.21 26.21 -15.05
CA GLU A 213 30.49 26.96 -16.09
C GLU A 213 29.67 26.02 -16.97
N ARG A 214 30.22 24.87 -17.33
CA ARG A 214 29.54 23.85 -18.14
C ARG A 214 28.42 23.18 -17.35
N ALA A 215 28.65 22.87 -16.08
CA ALA A 215 27.62 22.29 -15.19
C ALA A 215 26.47 23.26 -14.95
N ARG A 216 26.79 24.53 -14.73
CA ARG A 216 25.80 25.60 -14.54
C ARG A 216 24.95 25.79 -15.80
N ASP A 217 25.57 25.94 -16.98
CA ASP A 217 24.90 26.09 -18.26
C ASP A 217 23.94 24.88 -18.54
N PHE A 218 24.39 23.65 -18.24
CA PHE A 218 23.58 22.46 -18.36
C PHE A 218 22.34 22.49 -17.48
N VAL A 219 22.49 22.86 -16.19
CA VAL A 219 21.38 22.94 -15.23
C VAL A 219 20.43 24.10 -15.58
N GLU A 220 20.96 25.27 -15.97
CA GLU A 220 20.17 26.44 -16.36
C GLU A 220 19.33 26.20 -17.63
N LYS A 221 19.87 25.48 -18.61
CA LYS A 221 19.15 25.11 -19.84
C LYS A 221 17.99 24.14 -19.57
N GLY A 222 18.05 23.36 -18.51
CA GLY A 222 16.96 22.45 -18.10
C GLY A 222 16.67 21.30 -19.07
N ASN A 223 17.52 21.08 -20.08
CA ASN A 223 17.34 20.04 -21.10
C ASN A 223 17.85 18.68 -20.62
N TYR A 224 17.41 18.25 -19.44
CA TYR A 224 17.73 16.96 -18.85
C TYR A 224 16.52 16.36 -18.15
N SER A 225 16.45 15.04 -18.12
CA SER A 225 15.52 14.28 -17.30
C SER A 225 16.22 13.73 -16.06
N ILE A 226 15.50 13.63 -14.98
CA ILE A 226 15.94 12.94 -13.76
C ILE A 226 15.09 11.68 -13.65
N GLU A 227 15.73 10.52 -13.70
CA GLU A 227 15.07 9.24 -13.51
C GLU A 227 15.38 8.72 -12.11
N VAL A 228 14.34 8.47 -11.33
CA VAL A 228 14.48 7.83 -10.01
C VAL A 228 14.49 6.32 -10.21
N HIS A 229 15.57 5.69 -9.77
CA HIS A 229 15.73 4.24 -9.94
C HIS A 229 14.64 3.46 -9.18
N GLN A 230 14.09 2.42 -9.81
CA GLN A 230 12.98 1.63 -9.26
C GLN A 230 13.31 1.02 -7.90
N ASN A 231 14.54 0.57 -7.66
CA ASN A 231 14.94 0.01 -6.35
C ASN A 231 14.75 1.02 -5.23
N MET A 232 15.10 2.29 -5.44
CA MET A 232 14.91 3.35 -4.44
C MET A 232 13.43 3.55 -4.11
N LEU A 233 12.56 3.50 -5.12
CA LEU A 233 11.11 3.60 -4.89
C LEU A 233 10.57 2.40 -4.11
N ILE A 234 11.08 1.19 -4.39
CA ILE A 234 10.74 -0.03 -3.67
C ILE A 234 11.23 0.03 -2.22
N GLU A 235 12.44 0.53 -1.96
CA GLU A 235 12.98 0.71 -0.61
C GLU A 235 12.10 1.66 0.21
N LEU A 236 11.74 2.82 -0.35
CA LEU A 236 10.83 3.77 0.30
C LEU A 236 9.44 3.19 0.57
N GLU A 237 8.90 2.36 -0.33
CA GLU A 237 7.64 1.65 -0.12
C GLU A 237 7.73 0.67 1.06
N LEU A 238 8.82 -0.09 1.15
CA LEU A 238 9.04 -1.08 2.21
C LEU A 238 9.29 -0.41 3.58
N GLU A 239 10.02 0.70 3.61
CA GLU A 239 10.18 1.51 4.82
C GLU A 239 8.84 2.10 5.29
N GLY A 240 8.12 2.75 4.39
CA GLY A 240 6.81 3.33 4.68
C GLY A 240 5.76 2.29 5.10
N MET A 241 5.89 1.04 4.66
CA MET A 241 5.02 -0.06 5.08
C MET A 241 5.10 -0.30 6.59
N ASN A 242 6.30 -0.24 7.19
CA ASN A 242 6.45 -0.44 8.64
C ASN A 242 5.76 0.68 9.42
N ASP A 243 5.92 1.93 8.99
CA ASP A 243 5.30 3.09 9.65
C ASP A 243 3.77 3.02 9.57
N VAL A 244 3.22 2.63 8.41
CA VAL A 244 1.78 2.43 8.24
C VAL A 244 1.29 1.28 9.10
N LEU A 245 2.02 0.16 9.17
CA LEU A 245 1.67 -0.99 10.01
C LEU A 245 1.62 -0.62 11.49
N ASP A 246 2.61 0.14 12.00
CA ASP A 246 2.63 0.61 13.38
C ASP A 246 1.40 1.47 13.69
N THR A 247 0.99 2.37 12.80
CA THR A 247 -0.22 3.18 12.98
C THR A 247 -1.51 2.35 12.90
N MET A 248 -1.56 1.33 12.05
CA MET A 248 -2.69 0.39 11.97
C MET A 248 -2.81 -0.46 13.23
N ALA A 249 -1.70 -0.88 13.84
CA ALA A 249 -1.68 -1.65 15.07
C ALA A 249 -2.26 -0.88 16.28
N LEU A 250 -2.23 0.45 16.25
CA LEU A 250 -2.81 1.30 17.29
C LEU A 250 -4.33 1.47 17.19
N ARG A 251 -4.95 1.06 16.07
CA ARG A 251 -6.38 1.22 15.86
C ARG A 251 -7.19 0.08 16.48
N LYS A 252 -8.42 0.39 16.84
CA LYS A 252 -9.43 -0.59 17.25
C LYS A 252 -10.22 -0.99 16.01
N TRP A 253 -10.17 -2.26 15.67
CA TRP A 253 -10.74 -2.81 14.45
C TRP A 253 -12.11 -3.42 14.71
N SER A 254 -13.13 -2.94 14.02
CA SER A 254 -14.48 -3.47 13.99
C SER A 254 -14.71 -4.20 12.66
N LEU A 255 -15.50 -5.26 12.69
CA LEU A 255 -15.89 -6.04 11.52
C LEU A 255 -17.35 -5.78 11.18
N LEU A 256 -17.61 -5.30 9.97
CA LEU A 256 -18.93 -5.04 9.46
C LEU A 256 -19.32 -6.12 8.45
N ILE A 257 -20.53 -6.64 8.56
CA ILE A 257 -21.01 -7.81 7.83
C ILE A 257 -22.15 -7.42 6.91
N ALA A 258 -22.03 -7.74 5.62
CA ALA A 258 -23.09 -7.68 4.65
C ALA A 258 -23.72 -9.07 4.49
N SER A 259 -25.04 -9.17 4.64
CA SER A 259 -25.82 -10.36 4.30
C SER A 259 -26.15 -10.39 2.81
N ASP A 260 -26.59 -11.54 2.29
CA ASP A 260 -27.09 -11.64 0.91
C ASP A 260 -28.29 -10.69 0.64
N GLN A 261 -29.05 -10.32 1.67
CA GLN A 261 -30.17 -9.39 1.57
C GLN A 261 -29.72 -7.92 1.53
N SER A 262 -28.62 -7.58 2.21
CA SER A 262 -28.08 -6.23 2.22
C SER A 262 -27.15 -5.95 1.02
N GLY A 263 -26.76 -6.98 0.27
CA GLY A 263 -25.91 -6.89 -0.91
C GLY A 263 -24.45 -7.22 -0.64
N TYR A 264 -23.57 -6.88 -1.57
CA TYR A 264 -22.16 -7.23 -1.52
C TYR A 264 -21.27 -5.99 -1.47
N PHE A 265 -20.15 -6.10 -0.75
CA PHE A 265 -19.10 -5.10 -0.82
C PHE A 265 -18.31 -5.26 -2.11
N VAL A 266 -17.83 -4.10 -2.59
CA VAL A 266 -16.84 -4.01 -3.65
C VAL A 266 -15.44 -3.83 -3.06
N THR A 267 -14.43 -4.03 -3.91
CA THR A 267 -13.07 -3.57 -3.66
C THR A 267 -12.56 -2.77 -4.85
N SER A 268 -11.36 -2.21 -4.76
CA SER A 268 -10.81 -1.38 -5.82
C SER A 268 -9.31 -1.63 -6.00
N ASP A 269 -8.73 -0.95 -6.97
CA ASP A 269 -7.27 -0.91 -7.12
C ASP A 269 -6.56 -0.13 -5.99
N ASN A 270 -7.30 0.64 -5.17
CA ASN A 270 -6.81 1.32 -3.97
C ASN A 270 -7.76 1.07 -2.78
N PRO A 271 -7.77 -0.15 -2.20
CA PRO A 271 -8.81 -0.59 -1.28
C PRO A 271 -8.62 -0.12 0.18
N VAL A 272 -7.47 0.43 0.55
CA VAL A 272 -7.22 0.96 1.89
C VAL A 272 -7.70 2.40 1.94
N CYS A 273 -8.97 2.59 2.32
CA CYS A 273 -9.60 3.90 2.32
C CYS A 273 -9.31 4.64 3.64
N LEU A 274 -8.50 5.68 3.59
CA LEU A 274 -8.24 6.57 4.73
C LEU A 274 -9.22 7.74 4.69
N ILE A 275 -10.14 7.79 5.65
CA ILE A 275 -11.26 8.71 5.67
C ILE A 275 -11.19 9.61 6.91
N PRO A 276 -11.30 10.95 6.80
CA PRO A 276 -11.43 11.81 7.97
C PRO A 276 -12.74 11.54 8.70
N VAL A 277 -12.70 11.42 10.02
CA VAL A 277 -13.90 11.23 10.86
C VAL A 277 -14.74 12.51 10.94
N ARG A 278 -14.10 13.65 10.70
CA ARG A 278 -14.75 14.98 10.67
C ARG A 278 -14.32 15.72 9.41
N PRO A 279 -15.15 16.65 8.91
CA PRO A 279 -14.75 17.49 7.78
C PRO A 279 -13.41 18.18 8.04
N LEU A 280 -12.54 18.16 7.04
CA LEU A 280 -11.22 18.81 7.13
C LEU A 280 -11.39 20.32 7.28
N LYS A 281 -10.62 20.93 8.18
CA LYS A 281 -10.70 22.38 8.45
C LYS A 281 -10.18 23.26 7.31
N ALA A 282 -9.38 22.68 6.42
CA ALA A 282 -8.85 23.39 5.26
C ALA A 282 -8.85 22.48 4.01
N PRO A 283 -9.16 23.00 2.83
CA PRO A 283 -9.36 22.22 1.59
C PRO A 283 -8.10 21.50 1.10
N PHE A 284 -6.91 21.90 1.54
CA PHE A 284 -5.63 21.31 1.13
C PHE A 284 -4.96 20.44 2.21
N THR A 285 -5.69 20.10 3.28
CA THR A 285 -5.14 19.24 4.33
C THR A 285 -5.22 17.79 3.87
N SER A 286 -4.09 17.16 3.58
CA SER A 286 -4.03 15.71 3.34
C SER A 286 -4.17 14.96 4.67
N VAL A 287 -4.86 13.83 4.63
CA VAL A 287 -4.97 12.91 5.78
C VAL A 287 -3.82 11.91 5.76
N GLY A 288 -3.33 11.56 6.95
CA GLY A 288 -2.27 10.55 7.13
C GLY A 288 -2.70 9.46 8.11
N HIS A 289 -2.13 8.27 7.96
CA HIS A 289 -2.46 7.11 8.80
C HIS A 289 -2.23 7.36 10.30
N GLY A 290 -1.27 8.23 10.66
CA GLY A 290 -0.98 8.61 12.05
C GLY A 290 -1.94 9.65 12.67
N MET A 291 -2.89 10.20 11.92
CA MET A 291 -3.84 11.19 12.44
C MET A 291 -4.97 10.50 13.20
N SER A 292 -5.21 10.89 14.46
CA SER A 292 -6.17 10.26 15.36
C SER A 292 -7.63 10.46 14.97
N ASP A 293 -7.94 11.48 14.19
CA ASP A 293 -9.28 11.81 13.68
C ASP A 293 -9.56 11.22 12.29
N THR A 294 -8.89 10.13 11.97
CA THR A 294 -9.10 9.35 10.74
C THR A 294 -9.63 7.95 11.05
N SER A 295 -10.44 7.43 10.14
CA SER A 295 -10.82 6.01 10.05
C SER A 295 -10.11 5.36 8.85
N VAL A 296 -9.82 4.08 8.99
CA VAL A 296 -9.39 3.24 7.87
C VAL A 296 -10.51 2.25 7.57
N LEU A 297 -10.99 2.24 6.35
CA LEU A 297 -11.98 1.29 5.86
C LEU A 297 -11.29 0.37 4.85
N PHE A 298 -11.44 -0.94 5.04
CA PHE A 298 -10.82 -1.95 4.19
C PHE A 298 -11.76 -3.12 3.93
N PRO A 299 -12.22 -3.34 2.69
CA PRO A 299 -13.02 -4.51 2.35
C PRO A 299 -12.15 -5.78 2.41
N LEU A 300 -12.59 -6.79 3.18
CA LEU A 300 -11.91 -8.08 3.33
C LEU A 300 -12.44 -9.11 2.34
N SER A 301 -13.74 -9.10 2.11
CA SER A 301 -14.44 -9.97 1.17
C SER A 301 -15.71 -9.31 0.67
N LYS A 302 -16.41 -9.99 -0.23
CA LYS A 302 -17.74 -9.53 -0.66
C LYS A 302 -18.76 -9.40 0.50
N HIS A 303 -18.51 -10.01 1.65
CA HIS A 303 -19.39 -9.97 2.81
C HIS A 303 -18.82 -9.19 4.00
N LEU A 304 -17.53 -8.86 4.02
CA LEU A 304 -16.85 -8.33 5.19
C LEU A 304 -16.06 -7.06 4.87
N VAL A 305 -16.20 -6.07 5.75
CA VAL A 305 -15.39 -4.84 5.76
C VAL A 305 -14.81 -4.63 7.14
N LEU A 306 -13.55 -4.30 7.21
CA LEU A 306 -12.83 -3.92 8.42
C LEU A 306 -12.81 -2.40 8.54
N VAL A 307 -13.15 -1.87 9.72
CA VAL A 307 -13.06 -0.44 10.03
C VAL A 307 -12.20 -0.21 11.25
N GLY A 308 -11.15 0.59 11.09
CA GLY A 308 -10.18 0.90 12.12
C GLY A 308 -10.28 2.35 12.60
N LEU A 309 -10.50 2.54 13.90
CA LEU A 309 -10.55 3.84 14.57
C LEU A 309 -9.55 3.88 15.71
N TYR A 310 -8.98 5.05 16.01
CA TYR A 310 -8.12 5.21 17.20
C TYR A 310 -8.93 5.17 18.50
N ALA A 311 -10.17 5.64 18.46
CA ALA A 311 -11.10 5.65 19.60
C ALA A 311 -12.32 4.76 19.30
N GLY A 312 -13.05 4.35 20.35
CA GLY A 312 -14.23 3.51 20.21
C GLY A 312 -14.05 2.10 20.78
N LYS A 313 -15.00 1.22 20.48
CA LYS A 313 -14.99 -0.20 20.88
C LYS A 313 -14.83 -1.07 19.64
N ARG A 314 -14.26 -2.24 19.82
CA ARG A 314 -14.31 -3.30 18.81
C ARG A 314 -15.70 -3.88 18.77
N GLU A 315 -16.26 -4.02 17.60
CA GLU A 315 -17.57 -4.61 17.40
C GLU A 315 -17.62 -5.47 16.15
N VAL A 316 -18.55 -6.41 16.14
CA VAL A 316 -18.95 -7.17 14.96
C VAL A 316 -20.42 -6.85 14.73
N ARG A 317 -20.77 -6.30 13.57
CA ARG A 317 -22.10 -5.76 13.31
C ARG A 317 -22.58 -6.07 11.89
N SER A 318 -23.82 -6.53 11.77
CA SER A 318 -24.50 -6.67 10.48
C SER A 318 -25.02 -5.31 10.00
N LEU A 319 -24.95 -5.11 8.68
CA LEU A 319 -25.35 -3.88 8.01
C LEU A 319 -26.63 -4.07 7.21
N ASP A 320 -27.39 -3.00 7.10
CA ASP A 320 -28.51 -2.92 6.16
C ASP A 320 -28.04 -2.56 4.74
N LYS A 321 -28.98 -2.51 3.79
CA LYS A 321 -28.70 -2.25 2.39
C LYS A 321 -28.11 -0.84 2.14
N LEU A 322 -28.61 0.17 2.85
CA LEU A 322 -28.15 1.55 2.70
C LEU A 322 -26.72 1.71 3.26
N GLU A 323 -26.44 1.09 4.39
CA GLU A 323 -25.11 1.10 4.99
C GLU A 323 -24.07 0.43 4.07
N VAL A 324 -24.42 -0.72 3.46
CA VAL A 324 -23.55 -1.39 2.48
C VAL A 324 -23.33 -0.50 1.26
N ALA A 325 -24.38 0.14 0.74
CA ALA A 325 -24.26 1.04 -0.41
C ALA A 325 -23.38 2.27 -0.09
N ASN A 326 -23.47 2.83 1.11
CA ASN A 326 -22.63 3.95 1.57
C ASN A 326 -21.14 3.55 1.66
N ILE A 327 -20.86 2.36 2.18
CA ILE A 327 -19.49 1.84 2.24
C ILE A 327 -18.93 1.61 0.84
N ASN A 328 -19.72 1.06 -0.07
CA ASN A 328 -19.32 0.87 -1.45
C ASN A 328 -19.03 2.21 -2.15
N ALA A 329 -19.85 3.24 -1.90
CA ALA A 329 -19.59 4.58 -2.42
C ALA A 329 -18.24 5.13 -1.93
N ALA A 330 -17.91 4.95 -0.65
CA ALA A 330 -16.61 5.34 -0.10
C ALA A 330 -15.44 4.60 -0.76
N ILE A 331 -15.55 3.28 -0.99
CA ILE A 331 -14.52 2.48 -1.66
C ILE A 331 -14.35 2.93 -3.12
N ILE A 332 -15.46 3.19 -3.83
CA ILE A 332 -15.47 3.67 -5.21
C ILE A 332 -14.80 5.04 -5.30
N ALA A 333 -15.08 5.95 -4.37
CA ALA A 333 -14.47 7.27 -4.32
C ALA A 333 -12.94 7.23 -4.09
N HIS A 334 -12.43 6.19 -3.44
CA HIS A 334 -10.99 5.98 -3.22
C HIS A 334 -10.30 5.21 -4.36
N ALA A 335 -11.05 4.58 -5.26
CA ALA A 335 -10.50 3.89 -6.42
C ALA A 335 -9.73 4.88 -7.32
N GLN A 336 -8.61 4.43 -7.86
CA GLN A 336 -7.81 5.24 -8.78
C GLN A 336 -8.27 5.06 -10.23
N ARG A 337 -8.57 3.82 -10.61
CA ARG A 337 -9.02 3.46 -11.95
C ARG A 337 -10.05 2.35 -11.95
N GLN A 338 -9.90 1.32 -11.12
CA GLN A 338 -10.69 0.10 -11.25
C GLN A 338 -11.39 -0.27 -9.95
N VAL A 339 -12.67 -0.60 -10.08
CA VAL A 339 -13.49 -1.19 -9.02
C VAL A 339 -13.74 -2.65 -9.38
N TYR A 340 -13.64 -3.52 -8.38
CA TYR A 340 -13.81 -4.96 -8.53
C TYR A 340 -14.95 -5.47 -7.66
N SER A 341 -15.78 -6.35 -8.20
CA SER A 341 -16.94 -6.90 -7.51
C SER A 341 -17.18 -8.36 -7.87
N TYR A 342 -17.95 -9.03 -7.02
CA TYR A 342 -18.46 -10.38 -7.27
C TYR A 342 -19.36 -10.42 -8.50
N SER A 343 -20.21 -9.40 -8.71
CA SER A 343 -21.13 -9.28 -9.84
C SER A 343 -21.41 -7.82 -10.16
N GLU A 344 -22.11 -7.55 -11.22
CA GLU A 344 -22.57 -6.21 -11.62
C GLU A 344 -23.67 -5.63 -10.72
N SER A 345 -24.32 -6.45 -9.90
CA SER A 345 -25.50 -6.10 -9.10
C SER A 345 -25.18 -5.51 -7.73
N PHE A 346 -23.92 -5.06 -7.47
CA PHE A 346 -23.63 -4.34 -6.24
C PHE A 346 -24.31 -2.98 -6.21
N SER A 347 -24.69 -2.51 -5.01
CA SER A 347 -25.28 -1.19 -4.78
C SER A 347 -24.26 -0.20 -4.24
N TYR A 348 -24.41 1.08 -4.58
CA TYR A 348 -23.67 2.20 -4.00
C TYR A 348 -24.57 3.43 -3.92
N THR A 349 -24.22 4.41 -3.09
CA THR A 349 -24.96 5.67 -3.01
C THR A 349 -24.35 6.74 -3.89
N LYS A 350 -25.19 7.42 -4.66
CA LYS A 350 -24.86 8.63 -5.41
C LYS A 350 -25.93 9.69 -5.15
N ASN A 351 -25.54 10.89 -4.72
CA ASN A 351 -26.45 12.01 -4.41
C ASN A 351 -27.56 11.66 -3.39
N GLY A 352 -27.28 10.72 -2.46
CA GLY A 352 -28.23 10.28 -1.44
C GLY A 352 -29.18 9.16 -1.89
N GLU A 353 -29.13 8.72 -3.13
CA GLU A 353 -29.92 7.62 -3.67
C GLU A 353 -29.07 6.35 -3.87
N ILE A 354 -29.73 5.19 -3.81
CA ILE A 354 -29.07 3.89 -4.07
C ILE A 354 -29.08 3.63 -5.57
N GLU A 355 -27.88 3.50 -6.12
CA GLU A 355 -27.62 3.07 -7.49
C GLU A 355 -26.97 1.70 -7.56
N PHE A 356 -26.89 1.11 -8.76
CA PHE A 356 -26.31 -0.21 -8.99
C PHE A 356 -25.06 -0.11 -9.87
N GLY A 357 -24.18 -1.11 -9.75
CA GLY A 357 -22.91 -1.16 -10.48
C GLY A 357 -23.01 -1.00 -12.00
N THR A 358 -24.16 -1.34 -12.57
CA THR A 358 -24.45 -1.12 -14.00
C THR A 358 -24.50 0.34 -14.41
N SER A 359 -24.80 1.26 -13.50
CA SER A 359 -24.83 2.71 -13.76
C SER A 359 -23.49 3.41 -13.47
N LEU A 360 -22.51 2.71 -12.90
CA LEU A 360 -21.24 3.33 -12.47
C LEU A 360 -20.40 3.90 -13.64
N HIS A 361 -20.64 3.50 -14.87
CA HIS A 361 -19.91 3.89 -16.09
C HIS A 361 -20.61 4.98 -16.91
N SER A 362 -21.79 5.48 -16.48
CA SER A 362 -22.62 6.36 -17.30
C SER A 362 -22.19 7.83 -17.30
N ASP A 363 -21.14 8.24 -16.56
CA ASP A 363 -20.78 9.64 -16.50
C ASP A 363 -19.26 9.91 -16.49
N PRO A 364 -18.60 9.92 -17.68
CA PRO A 364 -17.17 10.27 -17.78
C PRO A 364 -16.87 11.76 -17.54
N GLU A 365 -17.84 12.65 -17.67
CA GLU A 365 -17.62 14.11 -17.59
C GLU A 365 -17.57 14.64 -16.15
N GLU A 366 -18.34 14.09 -15.21
CA GLU A 366 -18.34 14.49 -13.79
C GLU A 366 -17.02 14.19 -13.04
N ARG A 367 -16.15 13.33 -13.58
CA ARG A 367 -14.93 12.90 -12.89
C ARG A 367 -13.65 13.61 -13.33
N ARG A 368 -13.76 14.55 -14.29
CA ARG A 368 -12.64 15.35 -14.79
C ARG A 368 -12.58 16.75 -14.20
N SER A 369 -13.59 17.15 -13.45
CA SER A 369 -13.65 18.41 -12.70
C SER A 369 -13.14 18.18 -11.25
#